data_e08fbfc03265e194b6403be6d8f4c4c8
#
_entry.id   e08fbfc03265e194b6403be6d8f4c4c8
#
_cell.length_a   1.000
_cell.length_b   1.000
_cell.length_c   1.000
_cell.angle_alpha   90.00
_cell.angle_beta   90.00
_cell.angle_gamma   90.00
#
_symmetry.space_group_name_H-M   'P 1'
#
loop_
_entity.id
_entity.type
_entity.pdbx_description
1 polymer ?
#
loop_
_entity_poly.entity_id
_entity_poly.type
_entity_poly.pdbx_seq_one_letter_code
_entity_poly.pdbx_strand_id
1 'polypeptide(L)'
;MSATEHPLRKDAERNRQRILGAARELFAQRGLAVTLNDIAHHAGVGVGTVYRRFPDKELLIDTLFQEQLDEWQRIYEDGLDDADPWHAVVSTHERALELWAHNRGLKEILLGSPHASKRATQQRAQLHPLAAKLIERAQAAGEIRADATTQDYGVVLMMVSAVMDASEDVSPELWRRYLRIALQGLRPEGTPLDPLPVDAVEPEQMEQLLIGAWKRR
;
A
#
# COMPACT_ATOMS: atom_id res chain seq x y z
N MET A 1 25.73 39.28 -16.58
CA MET A 1 24.50 38.66 -17.11
C MET A 1 24.18 37.44 -16.24
N SER A 2 23.48 37.59 -15.08
CA SER A 2 23.10 36.38 -14.28
C SER A 2 22.02 36.60 -13.20
N ALA A 3 21.15 37.60 -13.33
CA ALA A 3 20.18 37.96 -12.29
C ALA A 3 18.73 37.50 -12.55
N THR A 4 18.42 37.03 -13.74
CA THR A 4 17.03 36.72 -14.18
C THR A 4 16.68 35.21 -14.12
N GLU A 5 17.65 34.33 -13.98
CA GLU A 5 17.40 32.87 -13.94
C GLU A 5 16.94 32.35 -12.55
N HIS A 6 17.23 33.07 -11.47
CA HIS A 6 16.96 32.59 -10.11
C HIS A 6 15.47 32.66 -9.69
N PRO A 7 14.67 33.68 -10.03
CA PRO A 7 13.23 33.73 -9.74
C PRO A 7 12.42 32.67 -10.50
N LEU A 8 12.70 32.47 -11.80
CA LEU A 8 11.99 31.50 -12.65
C LEU A 8 12.20 30.04 -12.20
N ARG A 9 13.40 29.71 -11.74
CA ARG A 9 13.69 28.38 -11.17
C ARG A 9 12.96 28.16 -9.86
N LYS A 10 12.88 29.15 -8.97
CA LYS A 10 12.12 29.07 -7.71
C LYS A 10 10.63 28.91 -7.96
N ASP A 11 10.06 29.63 -8.91
CA ASP A 11 8.64 29.52 -9.25
C ASP A 11 8.31 28.15 -9.91
N ALA A 12 9.20 27.66 -10.77
CA ALA A 12 9.07 26.33 -11.36
C ALA A 12 9.12 25.22 -10.31
N GLU A 13 10.01 25.32 -9.31
CA GLU A 13 10.09 24.34 -8.23
C GLU A 13 8.88 24.46 -7.28
N ARG A 14 8.42 25.67 -6.96
CA ARG A 14 7.20 25.87 -6.18
C ARG A 14 5.98 25.24 -6.86
N ASN A 15 5.83 25.43 -8.17
CA ASN A 15 4.75 24.82 -8.93
C ASN A 15 4.89 23.28 -8.97
N ARG A 16 6.10 22.75 -9.08
CA ARG A 16 6.35 21.31 -8.99
C ARG A 16 5.86 20.74 -7.67
N GLN A 17 6.23 21.36 -6.55
CA GLN A 17 5.80 20.93 -5.21
C GLN A 17 4.29 21.02 -5.02
N ARG A 18 3.63 22.07 -5.56
CA ARG A 18 2.16 22.18 -5.55
C ARG A 18 1.50 21.05 -6.33
N ILE A 19 2.02 20.70 -7.51
CA ILE A 19 1.51 19.59 -8.32
C ILE A 19 1.67 18.27 -7.58
N LEU A 20 2.86 18.00 -7.00
CA LEU A 20 3.13 16.78 -6.24
C LEU A 20 2.26 16.68 -4.98
N GLY A 21 2.07 17.79 -4.26
CA GLY A 21 1.17 17.84 -3.09
C GLY A 21 -0.27 17.49 -3.46
N ALA A 22 -0.80 18.18 -4.47
CA ALA A 22 -2.16 17.93 -4.99
C ALA A 22 -2.36 16.49 -5.50
N ALA A 23 -1.36 15.97 -6.21
CA ALA A 23 -1.41 14.59 -6.70
C ALA A 23 -1.38 13.58 -5.55
N ARG A 24 -0.54 13.79 -4.52
CA ARG A 24 -0.49 12.93 -3.34
C ARG A 24 -1.85 12.89 -2.63
N GLU A 25 -2.47 14.04 -2.40
CA GLU A 25 -3.79 14.13 -1.77
C GLU A 25 -4.87 13.43 -2.60
N LEU A 26 -4.93 13.69 -3.90
CA LEU A 26 -5.94 13.11 -4.77
C LEU A 26 -5.75 11.60 -4.94
N PHE A 27 -4.51 11.12 -5.11
CA PHE A 27 -4.25 9.68 -5.21
C PHE A 27 -4.52 8.96 -3.89
N ALA A 28 -4.23 9.57 -2.74
CA ALA A 28 -4.57 8.99 -1.45
C ALA A 28 -6.08 8.83 -1.25
N GLN A 29 -6.87 9.83 -1.67
CA GLN A 29 -8.32 9.87 -1.45
C GLN A 29 -9.11 9.14 -2.55
N ARG A 30 -8.72 9.29 -3.82
CA ARG A 30 -9.50 8.89 -4.99
C ARG A 30 -8.84 7.81 -5.84
N GLY A 31 -7.62 7.38 -5.46
CA GLY A 31 -6.84 6.37 -6.18
C GLY A 31 -6.27 6.87 -7.51
N LEU A 32 -5.74 5.93 -8.28
CA LEU A 32 -5.01 6.22 -9.52
C LEU A 32 -5.90 6.56 -10.73
N ALA A 33 -7.23 6.56 -10.62
CA ALA A 33 -8.09 6.98 -11.74
C ALA A 33 -8.09 8.50 -11.98
N VAL A 34 -7.60 9.30 -11.04
CA VAL A 34 -7.46 10.76 -11.15
C VAL A 34 -6.63 11.17 -12.37
N THR A 35 -7.07 12.20 -13.09
CA THR A 35 -6.41 12.72 -14.29
C THR A 35 -5.41 13.85 -13.97
N LEU A 36 -4.49 14.14 -14.90
CA LEU A 36 -3.61 15.32 -14.78
C LEU A 36 -4.39 16.64 -14.77
N ASN A 37 -5.58 16.69 -15.39
CA ASN A 37 -6.45 17.86 -15.37
C ASN A 37 -7.07 18.07 -13.97
N ASP A 38 -7.51 16.98 -13.31
CA ASP A 38 -8.00 17.05 -11.94
C ASP A 38 -6.92 17.59 -11.00
N ILE A 39 -5.68 17.09 -11.19
CA ILE A 39 -4.52 17.52 -10.41
C ILE A 39 -4.19 18.99 -10.66
N ALA A 40 -4.24 19.46 -11.91
CA ALA A 40 -4.02 20.86 -12.23
C ALA A 40 -5.05 21.78 -11.54
N HIS A 41 -6.30 21.38 -11.59
CA HIS A 41 -7.39 22.10 -10.93
C HIS A 41 -7.20 22.14 -9.41
N HIS A 42 -6.93 21.00 -8.78
CA HIS A 42 -6.71 20.91 -7.34
C HIS A 42 -5.47 21.69 -6.87
N ALA A 43 -4.38 21.64 -7.65
CA ALA A 43 -3.15 22.39 -7.39
C ALA A 43 -3.29 23.91 -7.62
N GLY A 44 -4.37 24.37 -8.27
CA GLY A 44 -4.53 25.77 -8.66
C GLY A 44 -3.44 26.24 -9.64
N VAL A 45 -3.05 25.38 -10.60
CA VAL A 45 -2.09 25.69 -11.66
C VAL A 45 -2.71 25.45 -13.03
N GLY A 46 -2.19 26.13 -14.05
CA GLY A 46 -2.65 25.90 -15.43
C GLY A 46 -2.34 24.47 -15.89
N VAL A 47 -3.29 23.84 -16.61
CA VAL A 47 -3.13 22.49 -17.18
C VAL A 47 -1.84 22.36 -18.00
N GLY A 48 -1.52 23.36 -18.85
CA GLY A 48 -0.27 23.39 -19.60
C GLY A 48 1.00 23.42 -18.72
N THR A 49 0.91 23.90 -17.47
CA THR A 49 2.02 23.87 -16.53
C THR A 49 2.25 22.45 -16.01
N VAL A 50 1.16 21.71 -15.76
CA VAL A 50 1.26 20.30 -15.35
C VAL A 50 1.87 19.46 -16.46
N TYR A 51 1.34 19.54 -17.68
CA TYR A 51 1.86 18.75 -18.82
C TYR A 51 3.32 19.08 -19.20
N ARG A 52 3.76 20.32 -19.00
CA ARG A 52 5.19 20.66 -19.20
C ARG A 52 6.09 20.01 -18.15
N ARG A 53 5.62 19.78 -16.94
CA ARG A 53 6.40 19.21 -15.84
C ARG A 53 6.30 17.68 -15.76
N PHE A 54 5.12 17.18 -16.03
CA PHE A 54 4.76 15.76 -16.06
C PHE A 54 4.03 15.49 -17.39
N PRO A 55 4.79 15.13 -18.45
CA PRO A 55 4.24 14.88 -19.79
C PRO A 55 3.14 13.84 -19.81
N ASP A 56 3.22 12.89 -18.88
CA ASP A 56 2.22 11.85 -18.67
C ASP A 56 2.01 11.57 -17.16
N LYS A 57 0.98 10.81 -16.87
CA LYS A 57 0.61 10.44 -15.51
C LYS A 57 1.55 9.38 -14.94
N GLU A 58 2.17 8.55 -15.76
CA GLU A 58 3.12 7.52 -15.33
C GLU A 58 4.31 8.15 -14.62
N LEU A 59 4.92 9.21 -15.21
CA LEU A 59 6.02 9.94 -14.60
C LEU A 59 5.65 10.55 -13.25
N LEU A 60 4.41 11.04 -13.12
CA LEU A 60 3.93 11.60 -11.86
C LEU A 60 3.76 10.52 -10.80
N ILE A 61 3.18 9.36 -11.15
CA ILE A 61 3.04 8.20 -10.29
C ILE A 61 4.43 7.73 -9.84
N ASP A 62 5.36 7.54 -10.76
CA ASP A 62 6.73 7.11 -10.44
C ASP A 62 7.42 8.10 -9.48
N THR A 63 7.26 9.41 -9.73
CA THR A 63 7.88 10.43 -8.86
C THR A 63 7.32 10.41 -7.45
N LEU A 64 6.03 10.09 -7.29
CA LEU A 64 5.36 10.11 -5.98
C LEU A 64 5.56 8.84 -5.17
N PHE A 65 5.56 7.68 -5.82
CA PHE A 65 5.50 6.41 -5.12
C PHE A 65 6.83 5.63 -5.08
N GLN A 66 7.88 6.12 -5.75
CA GLN A 66 9.17 5.43 -5.77
C GLN A 66 9.70 5.12 -4.37
N GLU A 67 9.72 6.13 -3.48
CA GLU A 67 10.23 5.96 -2.11
C GLU A 67 9.43 4.92 -1.32
N GLN A 68 8.10 4.90 -1.49
CA GLN A 68 7.23 3.94 -0.81
C GLN A 68 7.40 2.51 -1.35
N LEU A 69 7.62 2.38 -2.67
CA LEU A 69 7.89 1.07 -3.27
C LEU A 69 9.26 0.53 -2.86
N ASP A 70 10.26 1.41 -2.76
CA ASP A 70 11.59 1.04 -2.24
C ASP A 70 11.52 0.66 -0.75
N GLU A 71 10.68 1.35 0.05
CA GLU A 71 10.44 1.01 1.45
C GLU A 71 9.76 -0.35 1.58
N TRP A 72 8.77 -0.62 0.73
CA TRP A 72 8.08 -1.91 0.74
C TRP A 72 9.05 -3.07 0.42
N GLN A 73 9.95 -2.88 -0.55
CA GLN A 73 11.00 -3.84 -0.84
C GLN A 73 11.89 -4.09 0.38
N ARG A 74 12.37 -3.01 1.04
CA ARG A 74 13.19 -3.12 2.27
C ARG A 74 12.48 -3.87 3.39
N ILE A 75 11.17 -3.69 3.56
CA ILE A 75 10.39 -4.42 4.56
C ILE A 75 10.47 -5.94 4.34
N TYR A 76 10.41 -6.41 3.09
CA TYR A 76 10.57 -7.84 2.79
C TYR A 76 12.01 -8.32 2.94
N GLU A 77 12.99 -7.50 2.55
CA GLU A 77 14.43 -7.82 2.74
C GLU A 77 14.75 -7.95 4.22
N ASP A 78 14.35 -7.00 5.07
CA ASP A 78 14.49 -7.06 6.53
C ASP A 78 13.83 -8.34 7.11
N GLY A 79 12.65 -8.70 6.63
CA GLY A 79 11.93 -9.89 7.05
C GLY A 79 12.71 -11.18 6.72
N LEU A 80 13.49 -11.21 5.64
CA LEU A 80 14.32 -12.34 5.30
C LEU A 80 15.53 -12.48 6.23
N ASP A 81 15.97 -11.39 6.86
CA ASP A 81 17.08 -11.38 7.84
C ASP A 81 16.61 -11.66 9.28
N ASP A 82 15.32 -11.67 9.56
CA ASP A 82 14.77 -11.98 10.89
C ASP A 82 15.05 -13.46 11.25
N ALA A 83 15.56 -13.70 12.46
CA ALA A 83 15.93 -15.06 12.91
C ALA A 83 14.72 -15.97 13.12
N ASP A 84 13.56 -15.43 13.52
CA ASP A 84 12.32 -16.16 13.75
C ASP A 84 11.44 -16.15 12.47
N PRO A 85 11.27 -17.31 11.81
CA PRO A 85 10.52 -17.37 10.54
C PRO A 85 9.05 -17.00 10.66
N TRP A 86 8.39 -17.29 11.79
CA TRP A 86 7.01 -16.91 12.01
C TRP A 86 6.86 -15.41 12.28
N HIS A 87 7.71 -14.88 13.18
CA HIS A 87 7.76 -13.44 13.42
C HIS A 87 8.06 -12.66 12.14
N ALA A 88 8.98 -13.13 11.33
CA ALA A 88 9.30 -12.56 10.01
C ALA A 88 8.06 -12.44 9.12
N VAL A 89 7.25 -13.49 9.00
CA VAL A 89 6.03 -13.47 8.20
C VAL A 89 5.03 -12.45 8.76
N VAL A 90 4.78 -12.49 10.07
CA VAL A 90 3.79 -11.59 10.70
C VAL A 90 4.23 -10.13 10.60
N SER A 91 5.44 -9.81 11.04
CA SER A 91 5.96 -8.44 11.10
C SER A 91 6.12 -7.81 9.71
N THR A 92 6.58 -8.59 8.72
CA THR A 92 6.68 -8.13 7.33
C THR A 92 5.32 -7.73 6.77
N HIS A 93 4.28 -8.57 6.98
CA HIS A 93 2.95 -8.27 6.48
C HIS A 93 2.27 -7.11 7.23
N GLU A 94 2.47 -7.00 8.55
CA GLU A 94 1.99 -5.87 9.33
C GLU A 94 2.61 -4.55 8.82
N ARG A 95 3.94 -4.47 8.71
CA ARG A 95 4.65 -3.28 8.21
C ARG A 95 4.26 -2.94 6.76
N ALA A 96 4.13 -3.96 5.90
CA ALA A 96 3.72 -3.76 4.52
C ALA A 96 2.32 -3.19 4.39
N LEU A 97 1.36 -3.67 5.21
CA LEU A 97 -0.01 -3.15 5.23
C LEU A 97 -0.09 -1.74 5.84
N GLU A 98 0.69 -1.44 6.89
CA GLU A 98 0.79 -0.09 7.46
C GLU A 98 1.18 0.95 6.41
N LEU A 99 2.12 0.61 5.54
CA LEU A 99 2.63 1.54 4.52
C LEU A 99 1.53 2.02 3.55
N TRP A 100 0.52 1.18 3.30
CA TRP A 100 -0.56 1.53 2.38
C TRP A 100 -1.90 1.86 3.06
N ALA A 101 -2.00 1.67 4.39
CA ALA A 101 -3.26 1.79 5.12
C ALA A 101 -4.04 3.09 4.85
N HIS A 102 -3.32 4.19 4.67
CA HIS A 102 -3.89 5.51 4.44
C HIS A 102 -3.54 6.07 3.04
N ASN A 103 -3.16 5.20 2.10
CA ASN A 103 -2.74 5.62 0.76
C ASN A 103 -3.37 4.74 -0.32
N ARG A 104 -4.57 5.13 -0.76
CA ARG A 104 -5.31 4.40 -1.79
C ARG A 104 -4.53 4.24 -3.09
N GLY A 105 -3.78 5.27 -3.53
CA GLY A 105 -2.99 5.19 -4.74
C GLY A 105 -1.88 4.13 -4.65
N LEU A 106 -1.15 4.10 -3.54
CA LEU A 106 -0.13 3.07 -3.29
C LEU A 106 -0.76 1.68 -3.22
N LYS A 107 -1.87 1.52 -2.50
CA LYS A 107 -2.60 0.26 -2.43
C LYS A 107 -3.01 -0.24 -3.81
N GLU A 108 -3.53 0.62 -4.68
CA GLU A 108 -3.88 0.26 -6.05
C GLU A 108 -2.67 -0.22 -6.86
N ILE A 109 -1.49 0.40 -6.70
CA ILE A 109 -0.25 -0.07 -7.33
C ILE A 109 0.08 -1.49 -6.85
N LEU A 110 0.08 -1.69 -5.53
CA LEU A 110 0.49 -2.96 -4.91
C LEU A 110 -0.50 -4.10 -5.22
N LEU A 111 -1.79 -3.80 -5.32
CA LEU A 111 -2.83 -4.76 -5.73
C LEU A 111 -2.96 -4.96 -7.25
N GLY A 112 -2.13 -4.28 -8.05
CA GLY A 112 -2.05 -4.49 -9.50
C GLY A 112 -3.10 -3.76 -10.32
N SER A 113 -3.44 -2.53 -9.93
CA SER A 113 -4.32 -1.66 -10.71
C SER A 113 -3.83 -1.47 -12.15
N PRO A 114 -4.74 -1.51 -13.15
CA PRO A 114 -4.38 -1.18 -14.53
C PRO A 114 -3.97 0.30 -14.73
N HIS A 115 -4.20 1.14 -13.73
CA HIS A 115 -3.79 2.55 -13.73
C HIS A 115 -2.39 2.77 -13.15
N ALA A 116 -1.74 1.74 -12.63
CA ALA A 116 -0.35 1.81 -12.19
C ALA A 116 0.58 2.05 -13.38
N SER A 117 1.70 2.75 -13.15
CA SER A 117 2.72 2.93 -14.17
C SER A 117 3.39 1.59 -14.51
N LYS A 118 4.01 1.50 -15.69
CA LYS A 118 4.80 0.32 -16.09
C LYS A 118 5.92 0.04 -15.10
N ARG A 119 6.62 1.10 -14.65
CA ARG A 119 7.70 1.00 -13.67
C ARG A 119 7.20 0.47 -12.34
N ALA A 120 6.12 1.04 -11.80
CA ALA A 120 5.50 0.57 -10.55
C ALA A 120 5.05 -0.90 -10.66
N THR A 121 4.50 -1.31 -11.81
CA THR A 121 4.13 -2.69 -12.08
C THR A 121 5.35 -3.63 -12.09
N GLN A 122 6.44 -3.23 -12.73
CA GLN A 122 7.69 -4.00 -12.74
C GLN A 122 8.29 -4.11 -11.34
N GLN A 123 8.34 -3.02 -10.59
CA GLN A 123 8.85 -3.01 -9.22
C GLN A 123 8.02 -3.90 -8.30
N ARG A 124 6.68 -3.83 -8.40
CA ARG A 124 5.79 -4.76 -7.69
C ARG A 124 6.10 -6.23 -8.03
N ALA A 125 6.37 -6.56 -9.29
CA ALA A 125 6.71 -7.92 -9.70
C ALA A 125 8.03 -8.42 -9.07
N GLN A 126 8.97 -7.54 -8.72
CA GLN A 126 10.22 -7.89 -8.04
C GLN A 126 10.01 -8.28 -6.57
N LEU A 127 8.87 -7.94 -5.98
CA LEU A 127 8.54 -8.30 -4.59
C LEU A 127 8.04 -9.74 -4.46
N HIS A 128 7.48 -10.31 -5.53
CA HIS A 128 6.95 -11.67 -5.52
C HIS A 128 8.01 -12.72 -5.12
N PRO A 129 9.25 -12.72 -5.66
CA PRO A 129 10.29 -13.66 -5.22
C PRO A 129 10.74 -13.44 -3.78
N LEU A 130 10.69 -12.23 -3.24
CA LEU A 130 11.02 -11.97 -1.84
C LEU A 130 9.92 -12.55 -0.92
N ALA A 131 8.65 -12.32 -1.25
CA ALA A 131 7.53 -12.92 -0.54
C ALA A 131 7.57 -14.45 -0.60
N ALA A 132 7.88 -15.04 -1.75
CA ALA A 132 8.03 -16.49 -1.90
C ALA A 132 9.11 -17.05 -0.97
N LYS A 133 10.30 -16.44 -0.97
CA LYS A 133 11.41 -16.86 -0.07
C LYS A 133 11.03 -16.77 1.41
N LEU A 134 10.32 -15.71 1.81
CA LEU A 134 9.85 -15.55 3.19
C LEU A 134 8.96 -16.72 3.62
N ILE A 135 8.03 -17.09 2.77
CA ILE A 135 7.07 -18.17 3.01
C ILE A 135 7.75 -19.53 2.97
N GLU A 136 8.59 -19.79 1.96
CA GLU A 136 9.37 -21.04 1.84
C GLU A 136 10.25 -21.26 3.08
N ARG A 137 10.85 -20.20 3.61
CA ARG A 137 11.64 -20.27 4.84
C ARG A 137 10.79 -20.66 6.06
N ALA A 138 9.59 -20.08 6.19
CA ALA A 138 8.69 -20.41 7.28
C ALA A 138 8.09 -21.83 7.14
N GLN A 139 7.85 -22.28 5.91
CA GLN A 139 7.46 -23.68 5.64
C GLN A 139 8.57 -24.68 5.99
N ALA A 140 9.82 -24.38 5.60
CA ALA A 140 10.96 -25.23 5.93
C ALA A 140 11.20 -25.33 7.44
N ALA A 141 10.85 -24.30 8.21
CA ALA A 141 10.87 -24.30 9.67
C ALA A 141 9.67 -24.98 10.33
N GLY A 142 8.66 -25.42 9.55
CA GLY A 142 7.43 -26.01 10.07
C GLY A 142 6.45 -25.01 10.69
N GLU A 143 6.63 -23.74 10.43
CA GLU A 143 5.78 -22.66 10.96
C GLU A 143 4.55 -22.38 10.09
N ILE A 144 4.60 -22.78 8.83
CA ILE A 144 3.52 -22.66 7.86
C ILE A 144 3.22 -24.01 7.25
N ARG A 145 1.93 -24.32 7.03
CA ARG A 145 1.47 -25.55 6.40
C ARG A 145 2.05 -25.71 4.99
N ALA A 146 2.43 -26.94 4.62
CA ALA A 146 3.13 -27.21 3.37
C ALA A 146 2.30 -26.97 2.10
N ASP A 147 0.97 -26.99 2.22
CA ASP A 147 0.05 -26.76 1.11
C ASP A 147 -0.33 -25.29 0.90
N ALA A 148 0.14 -24.36 1.77
CA ALA A 148 0.00 -22.92 1.56
C ALA A 148 0.93 -22.44 0.43
N THR A 149 0.45 -21.51 -0.37
CA THR A 149 1.18 -20.94 -1.52
C THR A 149 1.40 -19.45 -1.35
N THR A 150 2.34 -18.88 -2.09
CA THR A 150 2.54 -17.42 -2.12
C THR A 150 1.28 -16.67 -2.58
N GLN A 151 0.45 -17.30 -3.42
CA GLN A 151 -0.82 -16.75 -3.87
C GLN A 151 -1.83 -16.62 -2.73
N ASP A 152 -1.87 -17.56 -1.78
CA ASP A 152 -2.75 -17.47 -0.61
C ASP A 152 -2.45 -16.21 0.21
N TYR A 153 -1.18 -15.85 0.35
CA TYR A 153 -0.79 -14.59 1.01
C TYR A 153 -1.24 -13.37 0.23
N GLY A 154 -1.17 -13.40 -1.08
CA GLY A 154 -1.73 -12.32 -1.93
C GLY A 154 -3.24 -12.15 -1.69
N VAL A 155 -3.97 -13.25 -1.57
CA VAL A 155 -5.41 -13.24 -1.27
C VAL A 155 -5.66 -12.73 0.16
N VAL A 156 -4.86 -13.15 1.15
CA VAL A 156 -4.94 -12.62 2.53
C VAL A 156 -4.77 -11.10 2.53
N LEU A 157 -3.76 -10.56 1.82
CA LEU A 157 -3.57 -9.11 1.72
C LEU A 157 -4.77 -8.40 1.10
N MET A 158 -5.39 -8.99 0.07
CA MET A 158 -6.62 -8.45 -0.54
C MET A 158 -7.79 -8.45 0.45
N MET A 159 -8.01 -9.54 1.19
CA MET A 159 -9.06 -9.62 2.20
C MET A 159 -8.86 -8.59 3.31
N VAL A 160 -7.65 -8.49 3.84
CA VAL A 160 -7.31 -7.55 4.91
C VAL A 160 -7.44 -6.10 4.41
N SER A 161 -7.04 -5.82 3.16
CA SER A 161 -7.24 -4.51 2.54
C SER A 161 -8.72 -4.11 2.48
N ALA A 162 -9.62 -5.05 2.19
CA ALA A 162 -11.05 -4.78 2.22
C ALA A 162 -11.57 -4.47 3.64
N VAL A 163 -11.03 -5.14 4.66
CA VAL A 163 -11.31 -4.81 6.07
C VAL A 163 -10.82 -3.42 6.41
N MET A 164 -9.58 -3.05 6.01
CA MET A 164 -9.04 -1.69 6.22
C MET A 164 -9.99 -0.63 5.67
N ASP A 165 -10.41 -0.80 4.40
CA ASP A 165 -11.33 0.15 3.77
C ASP A 165 -12.67 0.24 4.49
N ALA A 166 -13.23 -0.89 4.90
CA ALA A 166 -14.53 -0.90 5.57
C ALA A 166 -14.47 -0.30 6.98
N SER A 167 -13.33 -0.46 7.69
CA SER A 167 -13.20 -0.11 9.11
C SER A 167 -12.54 1.24 9.38
N GLU A 168 -12.07 1.96 8.34
CA GLU A 168 -11.29 3.19 8.47
C GLU A 168 -11.93 4.22 9.43
N ASP A 169 -13.25 4.44 9.33
CA ASP A 169 -13.97 5.43 10.13
C ASP A 169 -14.45 4.90 11.50
N VAL A 170 -14.43 3.58 11.73
CA VAL A 170 -15.02 2.93 12.92
C VAL A 170 -13.96 2.35 13.84
N SER A 171 -13.02 1.60 13.25
CA SER A 171 -11.92 0.96 13.97
C SER A 171 -10.74 0.80 13.02
N PRO A 172 -9.90 1.83 12.85
CA PRO A 172 -8.85 1.87 11.84
C PRO A 172 -7.78 0.77 12.01
N GLU A 173 -7.61 0.22 13.21
CA GLU A 173 -6.65 -0.85 13.51
C GLU A 173 -7.26 -2.26 13.43
N LEU A 174 -8.53 -2.39 13.08
CA LEU A 174 -9.25 -3.67 13.03
C LEU A 174 -8.61 -4.68 12.08
N TRP A 175 -8.00 -4.22 11.02
CA TRP A 175 -7.30 -5.04 10.04
C TRP A 175 -6.19 -5.92 10.65
N ARG A 176 -5.51 -5.46 11.72
CA ARG A 176 -4.47 -6.24 12.41
C ARG A 176 -5.02 -7.52 13.02
N ARG A 177 -6.25 -7.45 13.55
CA ARG A 177 -6.95 -8.62 14.07
C ARG A 177 -7.18 -9.65 12.97
N TYR A 178 -7.70 -9.21 11.83
CA TYR A 178 -8.04 -10.12 10.72
C TYR A 178 -6.81 -10.60 9.96
N LEU A 179 -5.74 -9.81 9.87
CA LEU A 179 -4.45 -10.28 9.41
C LEU A 179 -3.94 -11.42 10.29
N ARG A 180 -3.95 -11.25 11.61
CA ARG A 180 -3.50 -12.27 12.55
C ARG A 180 -4.35 -13.55 12.44
N ILE A 181 -5.66 -13.44 12.38
CA ILE A 181 -6.56 -14.59 12.19
C ILE A 181 -6.24 -15.33 10.89
N ALA A 182 -6.07 -14.62 9.78
CA ALA A 182 -5.79 -15.23 8.49
C ALA A 182 -4.41 -15.91 8.46
N LEU A 183 -3.37 -15.27 8.99
CA LEU A 183 -2.01 -15.85 9.06
C LEU A 183 -1.98 -17.07 9.99
N GLN A 184 -2.66 -17.03 11.14
CA GLN A 184 -2.75 -18.20 12.03
C GLN A 184 -3.46 -19.38 11.37
N GLY A 185 -4.43 -19.13 10.47
CA GLY A 185 -5.07 -20.17 9.67
C GLY A 185 -4.13 -20.88 8.69
N LEU A 186 -2.96 -20.29 8.41
CA LEU A 186 -1.92 -20.90 7.57
C LEU A 186 -0.87 -21.67 8.39
N ARG A 187 -0.97 -21.71 9.71
CA ARG A 187 -0.09 -22.52 10.56
C ARG A 187 -0.48 -24.01 10.52
N PRO A 188 0.47 -24.91 10.80
CA PRO A 188 0.17 -26.33 10.94
C PRO A 188 -0.88 -26.59 12.02
N GLU A 189 -1.65 -27.66 11.85
CA GLU A 189 -2.64 -28.10 12.84
C GLU A 189 -1.99 -28.36 14.21
N GLY A 190 -2.65 -27.93 15.28
CA GLY A 190 -2.13 -28.08 16.66
C GLY A 190 -1.11 -27.03 17.09
N THR A 191 -0.74 -26.10 16.25
CA THR A 191 0.13 -24.99 16.64
C THR A 191 -0.59 -24.06 17.62
N PRO A 192 0.02 -23.66 18.75
CA PRO A 192 -0.54 -22.67 19.66
C PRO A 192 -0.83 -21.36 18.94
N LEU A 193 -2.00 -20.77 19.22
CA LEU A 193 -2.41 -19.50 18.62
C LEU A 193 -1.90 -18.32 19.46
N ASP A 194 -1.38 -17.32 18.77
CA ASP A 194 -1.03 -16.04 19.37
C ASP A 194 -2.29 -15.26 19.78
N PRO A 195 -2.22 -14.42 20.82
CA PRO A 195 -3.30 -13.48 21.14
C PRO A 195 -3.63 -12.56 19.96
N LEU A 196 -4.90 -12.24 19.81
CA LEU A 196 -5.32 -11.27 18.81
C LEU A 196 -4.98 -9.85 19.28
N PRO A 197 -4.32 -9.02 18.45
CA PRO A 197 -3.73 -7.74 18.86
C PRO A 197 -4.77 -6.64 19.11
N VAL A 198 -5.97 -6.81 18.59
CA VAL A 198 -7.08 -5.83 18.68
C VAL A 198 -8.36 -6.57 19.02
N ASP A 199 -9.21 -5.97 19.85
CA ASP A 199 -10.51 -6.54 20.20
C ASP A 199 -11.45 -6.64 18.98
N ALA A 200 -12.44 -7.52 19.08
CA ALA A 200 -13.51 -7.58 18.08
C ALA A 200 -14.34 -6.29 18.15
N VAL A 201 -14.92 -5.90 17.01
CA VAL A 201 -15.88 -4.80 17.01
C VAL A 201 -17.16 -5.18 17.73
N GLU A 202 -17.77 -4.23 18.41
CA GLU A 202 -19.07 -4.37 19.03
C GLU A 202 -20.19 -4.45 17.97
N PRO A 203 -21.36 -5.01 18.32
CA PRO A 203 -22.47 -5.16 17.37
C PRO A 203 -22.86 -3.86 16.64
N GLU A 204 -22.88 -2.74 17.36
CA GLU A 204 -23.20 -1.41 16.81
C GLU A 204 -22.15 -0.94 15.80
N GLN A 205 -20.89 -1.22 16.05
CA GLN A 205 -19.78 -0.93 15.15
C GLN A 205 -19.85 -1.82 13.90
N MET A 206 -20.28 -3.08 14.04
CA MET A 206 -20.45 -3.98 12.90
C MET A 206 -21.49 -3.47 11.92
N GLU A 207 -22.60 -2.89 12.39
CA GLU A 207 -23.59 -2.25 11.54
C GLU A 207 -22.99 -1.07 10.76
N GLN A 208 -22.20 -0.24 11.42
CA GLN A 208 -21.51 0.89 10.78
C GLN A 208 -20.52 0.42 9.71
N LEU A 209 -19.78 -0.66 9.96
CA LEU A 209 -18.87 -1.28 8.98
C LEU A 209 -19.62 -1.74 7.73
N LEU A 210 -20.77 -2.42 7.88
CA LEU A 210 -21.58 -2.87 6.76
C LEU A 210 -22.10 -1.70 5.91
N ILE A 211 -22.58 -0.64 6.56
CA ILE A 211 -23.03 0.57 5.86
C ILE A 211 -21.85 1.24 5.13
N GLY A 212 -20.69 1.34 5.77
CA GLY A 212 -19.47 1.92 5.19
C GLY A 212 -19.00 1.16 3.95
N ALA A 213 -18.99 -0.17 3.99
CA ALA A 213 -18.59 -1.03 2.89
C ALA A 213 -19.46 -0.86 1.64
N TRP A 214 -20.77 -0.56 1.80
CA TRP A 214 -21.68 -0.28 0.68
C TRP A 214 -21.49 1.11 0.07
N LYS A 215 -21.13 2.12 0.85
CA LYS A 215 -20.94 3.50 0.37
C LYS A 215 -19.67 3.70 -0.44
N ARG A 216 -18.67 2.81 -0.30
CA ARG A 216 -17.35 2.92 -0.96
C ARG A 216 -17.24 2.12 -2.27
N ARG A 217 -18.30 1.43 -2.68
CA ARG A 217 -18.41 0.78 -3.99
C ARG A 217 -18.91 1.76 -5.03
#